data_48788f2ea89d8744cc7e0f737278150e
#
_entry.id   48788f2ea89d8744cc7e0f737278150e
#
_cell.length_a   1.000
_cell.length_b   1.000
_cell.length_c   1.000
_cell.angle_alpha   90.00
_cell.angle_beta   90.00
_cell.angle_gamma   90.00
#
_symmetry.space_group_name_H-M   'P 1'
#
loop_
_entity.id
_entity.type
_entity.pdbx_description
1 polymer ?
#
loop_
_entity_poly.entity_id
_entity_poly.type
_entity_poly.pdbx_seq_one_letter_code
_entity_poly.pdbx_strand_id
1 'polypeptide(L)'
;HTGTTVIFKPDAEIFRETTTFDYEILRQRIQQLAFLNKGLKLNIKDSRNPETIKSAKYCYDGGIMEYVKFLNKSKTPINPDIVDLSETIEGVQVEIAFQYTEDYSSNIYSFVNNIHTQEGGTHEEGFRTSLTRILNAYAKNANIFKKDESLSGDDVREGLTAIVSCKISDPQFEGQTKTKLGNTEVRRIVSQIMSDKFDAYLKENPNSARNIIEKAVLALRARAAAKKARDATRRKNPLDSLGFASKLADCRSKDPVISVMYIVEGDSAGGSAKQGRESFYQAILPLRGKVLNVEKARVDRILSNKEIISMIQAIGTGIQDDFDITKARYHKVVIMTDADVDGAHIRTLLLTFFYRYMRPLIEEGYVYIAQPPLFKIAQNKRVEYAYSDEELEEKLKTSKPTITGKEVKIDKDTYDTLNSFMNTSKRVIKDMPNNQALFKDLTDYTKGYKDLENEK
;
A
#
# COMPACT_ATOMS: atom_id res chain seq x y z
N HIS A 1 15.35 17.83 36.04
CA HIS A 1 14.89 17.36 34.72
C HIS A 1 15.10 18.50 33.73
N THR A 2 15.82 18.23 32.64
CA THR A 2 15.99 19.15 31.53
C THR A 2 15.08 18.73 30.38
N GLY A 3 14.55 19.71 29.62
CA GLY A 3 13.69 19.45 28.47
C GLY A 3 13.49 20.70 27.65
N THR A 4 13.06 20.55 26.40
CA THR A 4 12.75 21.63 25.47
C THR A 4 11.28 21.52 25.06
N THR A 5 10.57 22.63 25.09
CA THR A 5 9.21 22.74 24.55
C THR A 5 9.25 23.70 23.37
N VAL A 6 8.76 23.27 22.22
CA VAL A 6 8.64 24.10 21.02
C VAL A 6 7.17 24.36 20.75
N ILE A 7 6.82 25.64 20.67
CA ILE A 7 5.46 26.11 20.36
C ILE A 7 5.58 27.06 19.16
N PHE A 8 4.77 26.81 18.13
CA PHE A 8 4.74 27.67 16.94
C PHE A 8 3.34 27.71 16.33
N LYS A 9 3.10 28.76 15.57
CA LYS A 9 1.89 28.93 14.76
C LYS A 9 2.31 29.08 13.31
N PRO A 10 1.74 28.32 12.36
CA PRO A 10 2.06 28.48 10.96
C PRO A 10 1.57 29.83 10.43
N ASP A 11 2.38 30.46 9.61
CA ASP A 11 2.03 31.71 8.95
C ASP A 11 1.11 31.45 7.75
N ALA A 12 -0.08 32.08 7.74
CA ALA A 12 -1.07 31.88 6.68
C ALA A 12 -0.65 32.49 5.34
N GLU A 13 0.30 33.42 5.30
CA GLU A 13 0.83 33.96 4.05
C GLU A 13 1.75 32.98 3.35
N ILE A 14 2.47 32.15 4.14
CA ILE A 14 3.37 31.09 3.64
C ILE A 14 2.61 29.81 3.40
N PHE A 15 1.81 29.37 4.38
CA PHE A 15 1.03 28.13 4.31
C PHE A 15 -0.39 28.41 3.78
N ARG A 16 -0.50 28.67 2.47
CA ARG A 16 -1.72 29.15 1.83
C ARG A 16 -2.81 28.09 1.72
N GLU A 17 -2.44 26.80 1.57
CA GLU A 17 -3.40 25.72 1.41
C GLU A 17 -4.05 25.33 2.73
N THR A 18 -3.27 25.24 3.81
CA THR A 18 -3.78 24.94 5.14
C THR A 18 -2.82 25.38 6.24
N THR A 19 -3.37 25.91 7.32
CA THR A 19 -2.67 26.20 8.58
C THR A 19 -2.98 25.16 9.65
N THR A 20 -3.77 24.14 9.31
CA THR A 20 -4.22 23.11 10.25
C THR A 20 -3.38 21.85 10.10
N PHE A 21 -2.64 21.48 11.16
CA PHE A 21 -1.87 20.26 11.20
C PHE A 21 -2.75 19.03 11.44
N ASP A 22 -2.45 17.95 10.72
CA ASP A 22 -2.97 16.62 11.04
C ASP A 22 -2.23 16.01 12.24
N TYR A 23 -2.98 15.67 13.30
CA TYR A 23 -2.40 15.09 14.51
C TYR A 23 -1.74 13.73 14.25
N GLU A 24 -2.34 12.88 13.43
CA GLU A 24 -1.83 11.54 13.19
C GLU A 24 -0.52 11.55 12.39
N ILE A 25 -0.39 12.43 11.42
CA ILE A 25 0.86 12.63 10.66
C ILE A 25 1.99 13.07 11.61
N LEU A 26 1.71 14.07 12.46
CA LEU A 26 2.70 14.54 13.43
C LEU A 26 3.02 13.47 14.48
N ARG A 27 2.02 12.77 14.99
CA ARG A 27 2.19 11.68 15.95
C ARG A 27 3.10 10.58 15.42
N GLN A 28 2.86 10.14 14.18
CA GLN A 28 3.70 9.13 13.53
C GLN A 28 5.14 9.60 13.35
N ARG A 29 5.32 10.88 12.96
CA ARG A 29 6.67 11.44 12.81
C ARG A 29 7.40 11.56 14.15
N ILE A 30 6.74 11.97 15.21
CA ILE A 30 7.29 12.04 16.57
C ILE A 30 7.66 10.63 17.07
N GLN A 31 6.82 9.64 16.82
CA GLN A 31 7.11 8.24 17.14
C GLN A 31 8.35 7.73 16.40
N GLN A 32 8.46 8.02 15.10
CA GLN A 32 9.62 7.67 14.28
C GLN A 32 10.91 8.31 14.83
N LEU A 33 10.87 9.59 15.18
CA LEU A 33 12.00 10.29 15.77
C LEU A 33 12.43 9.69 17.13
N ALA A 34 11.48 9.21 17.93
CA ALA A 34 11.78 8.53 19.19
C ALA A 34 12.51 7.19 18.96
N PHE A 35 12.16 6.43 17.92
CA PHE A 35 12.90 5.22 17.54
C PHE A 35 14.31 5.52 17.04
N LEU A 36 14.49 6.60 16.26
CA LEU A 36 15.80 6.97 15.71
C LEU A 36 16.76 7.59 16.74
N ASN A 37 16.26 7.94 17.93
CA ASN A 37 17.04 8.56 19.00
C ASN A 37 16.83 7.78 20.31
N LYS A 38 17.63 6.76 20.48
CA LYS A 38 17.58 5.84 21.62
C LYS A 38 17.49 6.58 22.96
N GLY A 39 16.48 6.24 23.78
CA GLY A 39 16.26 6.81 25.10
C GLY A 39 15.70 8.24 25.14
N LEU A 40 15.48 8.89 23.97
CA LEU A 40 14.89 10.23 23.91
C LEU A 40 13.40 10.16 24.18
N LYS A 41 12.93 10.93 25.19
CA LYS A 41 11.51 11.06 25.51
C LYS A 41 10.88 12.16 24.69
N LEU A 42 9.92 11.82 23.82
CA LEU A 42 9.18 12.75 23.01
C LEU A 42 7.69 12.71 23.38
N ASN A 43 7.08 13.90 23.50
CA ASN A 43 5.66 14.05 23.80
C ASN A 43 5.02 14.92 22.72
N ILE A 44 3.83 14.55 22.30
CA ILE A 44 2.97 15.37 21.45
C ILE A 44 1.61 15.54 22.14
N LYS A 45 1.05 16.75 22.10
CA LYS A 45 -0.25 17.06 22.66
C LYS A 45 -1.02 17.96 21.70
N ASP A 46 -2.21 17.55 21.32
CA ASP A 46 -3.17 18.37 20.59
C ASP A 46 -4.23 18.89 21.56
N SER A 47 -4.22 20.21 21.77
CA SER A 47 -5.13 20.90 22.67
C SER A 47 -6.11 21.82 21.94
N ARG A 48 -6.27 21.69 20.62
CA ARG A 48 -7.15 22.54 19.80
C ARG A 48 -8.62 22.39 20.21
N ASN A 49 -9.03 21.18 20.59
CA ASN A 49 -10.34 20.95 21.18
C ASN A 49 -10.18 20.64 22.68
N PRO A 50 -10.62 21.51 23.58
CA PRO A 50 -10.53 21.29 25.04
C PRO A 50 -11.28 20.04 25.52
N GLU A 51 -12.37 19.65 24.83
CA GLU A 51 -13.20 18.50 25.21
C GLU A 51 -12.56 17.16 24.79
N THR A 52 -11.70 17.17 23.74
CA THR A 52 -11.06 15.97 23.19
C THR A 52 -9.57 16.15 23.01
N ILE A 53 -8.83 16.29 24.11
CA ILE A 53 -7.38 16.43 24.09
C ILE A 53 -6.74 15.09 23.65
N LYS A 54 -6.00 15.11 22.55
CA LYS A 54 -5.19 13.98 22.10
C LYS A 54 -3.76 14.15 22.59
N SER A 55 -3.16 13.09 23.13
CA SER A 55 -1.76 13.12 23.55
C SER A 55 -1.09 11.77 23.35
N ALA A 56 0.21 11.78 23.04
CA ALA A 56 1.03 10.59 22.98
C ALA A 56 2.44 10.87 23.54
N LYS A 57 3.05 9.84 24.15
CA LYS A 57 4.41 9.87 24.70
C LYS A 57 5.17 8.68 24.17
N TYR A 58 6.40 8.91 23.74
CA TYR A 58 7.27 7.90 23.17
C TYR A 58 8.65 7.94 23.82
N CYS A 59 9.19 6.77 24.09
CA CYS A 59 10.58 6.58 24.53
C CYS A 59 10.94 5.12 24.22
N TYR A 60 11.99 4.90 23.44
CA TYR A 60 12.44 3.58 23.02
C TYR A 60 13.92 3.40 23.37
N ASP A 61 14.18 2.58 24.39
CA ASP A 61 15.54 2.33 24.85
C ASP A 61 16.32 1.39 23.93
N GLY A 62 15.64 0.58 23.13
CA GLY A 62 16.24 -0.26 22.09
C GLY A 62 16.44 0.44 20.74
N GLY A 63 15.96 1.68 20.58
CA GLY A 63 16.18 2.48 19.37
C GLY A 63 15.64 1.83 18.09
N ILE A 64 16.48 1.76 17.04
CA ILE A 64 16.06 1.23 15.73
C ILE A 64 15.74 -0.28 15.74
N MET A 65 16.27 -1.03 16.70
CA MET A 65 15.90 -2.43 16.90
C MET A 65 14.42 -2.56 17.30
N GLU A 66 13.95 -1.71 18.23
CA GLU A 66 12.52 -1.66 18.57
C GLU A 66 11.66 -1.17 17.40
N TYR A 67 12.22 -0.33 16.53
CA TYR A 67 11.53 0.12 15.33
C TYR A 67 11.32 -1.04 14.34
N VAL A 68 12.32 -1.89 14.10
CA VAL A 68 12.16 -3.11 13.30
C VAL A 68 11.10 -4.04 13.92
N LYS A 69 11.14 -4.22 15.24
CA LYS A 69 10.14 -5.01 15.97
C LYS A 69 8.72 -4.43 15.80
N PHE A 70 8.58 -3.11 15.86
CA PHE A 70 7.30 -2.42 15.64
C PHE A 70 6.77 -2.63 14.21
N LEU A 71 7.64 -2.50 13.20
CA LEU A 71 7.28 -2.72 11.78
C LEU A 71 6.88 -4.16 11.48
N ASN A 72 7.45 -5.12 12.21
CA ASN A 72 7.17 -6.55 12.05
C ASN A 72 6.12 -7.09 13.03
N LYS A 73 5.43 -6.24 13.79
CA LYS A 73 4.47 -6.65 14.84
C LYS A 73 3.38 -7.61 14.33
N SER A 74 2.96 -7.46 13.08
CA SER A 74 1.91 -8.31 12.45
C SER A 74 2.47 -9.38 11.53
N LYS A 75 3.80 -9.59 11.51
CA LYS A 75 4.49 -10.53 10.63
C LYS A 75 5.10 -11.67 11.43
N THR A 76 5.34 -12.79 10.78
CA THR A 76 6.04 -13.95 11.37
C THR A 76 7.53 -13.84 11.10
N PRO A 77 8.38 -13.64 12.13
CA PRO A 77 9.83 -13.62 11.93
C PRO A 77 10.38 -15.00 11.58
N ILE A 78 11.39 -15.04 10.70
CA ILE A 78 12.16 -16.26 10.37
C ILE A 78 13.33 -16.43 11.32
N ASN A 79 14.00 -15.32 11.66
CA ASN A 79 15.03 -15.30 12.70
C ASN A 79 14.44 -14.66 13.98
N PRO A 80 14.56 -15.31 15.14
CA PRO A 80 13.97 -14.81 16.38
C PRO A 80 14.57 -13.48 16.81
N ASP A 81 15.89 -13.32 16.63
CA ASP A 81 16.62 -12.14 17.03
C ASP A 81 16.71 -11.13 15.87
N ILE A 82 16.61 -9.86 16.20
CA ILE A 82 16.85 -8.77 15.26
C ILE A 82 18.36 -8.57 15.17
N VAL A 83 18.91 -8.57 13.96
CA VAL A 83 20.31 -8.22 13.73
C VAL A 83 20.47 -6.72 14.01
N ASP A 84 21.35 -6.37 14.94
CA ASP A 84 21.65 -5.00 15.34
C ASP A 84 23.15 -4.74 15.24
N LEU A 85 23.54 -3.84 14.36
CA LEU A 85 24.92 -3.49 14.04
C LEU A 85 25.13 -2.00 14.22
N SER A 86 26.05 -1.60 15.06
CA SER A 86 26.37 -0.18 15.24
C SER A 86 27.87 0.05 15.36
N GLU A 87 28.38 1.09 14.71
CA GLU A 87 29.77 1.51 14.79
C GLU A 87 29.95 2.95 14.30
N THR A 88 31.05 3.57 14.75
CA THR A 88 31.49 4.89 14.28
C THR A 88 32.84 4.77 13.61
N ILE A 89 32.91 5.06 12.31
CA ILE A 89 34.14 5.02 11.52
C ILE A 89 34.32 6.39 10.85
N GLU A 90 35.49 6.98 10.98
CA GLU A 90 35.83 8.28 10.36
C GLU A 90 34.83 9.40 10.70
N GLY A 91 34.26 9.39 11.90
CA GLY A 91 33.26 10.38 12.33
C GLY A 91 31.83 10.14 11.81
N VAL A 92 31.61 9.12 11.00
CA VAL A 92 30.27 8.67 10.56
C VAL A 92 29.77 7.60 11.51
N GLN A 93 28.71 7.89 12.27
CA GLN A 93 28.00 6.91 13.07
C GLN A 93 26.98 6.17 12.20
N VAL A 94 27.07 4.86 12.17
CA VAL A 94 26.13 4.00 11.43
C VAL A 94 25.43 3.05 12.41
N GLU A 95 24.12 2.97 12.29
CA GLU A 95 23.27 2.03 13.01
C GLU A 95 22.41 1.28 11.99
N ILE A 96 22.43 -0.05 12.02
CA ILE A 96 21.69 -0.91 11.09
C ILE A 96 20.97 -1.96 11.91
N ALA A 97 19.65 -2.03 11.78
CA ALA A 97 18.86 -3.10 12.37
C ALA A 97 17.98 -3.74 11.31
N PHE A 98 17.91 -5.08 11.29
CA PHE A 98 17.06 -5.77 10.34
C PHE A 98 16.64 -7.16 10.83
N GLN A 99 15.54 -7.65 10.26
CA GLN A 99 14.96 -8.95 10.51
C GLN A 99 14.28 -9.49 9.27
N TYR A 100 14.34 -10.79 9.07
CA TYR A 100 13.60 -11.46 8.01
C TYR A 100 12.28 -12.02 8.52
N THR A 101 11.27 -11.99 7.68
CA THR A 101 9.92 -12.50 7.93
C THR A 101 9.49 -13.47 6.83
N GLU A 102 8.41 -14.20 7.06
CA GLU A 102 7.83 -15.10 6.05
C GLU A 102 7.24 -14.37 4.84
N ASP A 103 7.06 -13.05 4.94
CA ASP A 103 6.56 -12.21 3.85
C ASP A 103 7.48 -12.25 2.61
N TYR A 104 6.96 -11.74 1.50
CA TYR A 104 7.69 -11.68 0.23
C TYR A 104 8.14 -10.25 -0.13
N SER A 105 7.61 -9.23 0.57
CA SER A 105 7.97 -7.83 0.35
C SER A 105 9.29 -7.48 1.02
N SER A 106 10.03 -6.54 0.42
CA SER A 106 11.24 -5.93 0.98
C SER A 106 10.94 -4.52 1.45
N ASN A 107 11.22 -4.22 2.72
CA ASN A 107 11.00 -2.92 3.31
C ASN A 107 12.30 -2.40 3.91
N ILE A 108 12.98 -1.50 3.22
CA ILE A 108 14.21 -0.86 3.69
C ILE A 108 13.91 0.62 3.91
N TYR A 109 14.18 1.09 5.13
CA TYR A 109 14.03 2.48 5.52
C TYR A 109 15.40 3.05 5.83
N SER A 110 15.82 4.08 5.10
CA SER A 110 17.12 4.70 5.26
C SER A 110 17.00 6.13 5.77
N PHE A 111 17.91 6.50 6.69
CA PHE A 111 17.90 7.79 7.37
C PHE A 111 19.29 8.39 7.44
N VAL A 112 19.35 9.72 7.30
CA VAL A 112 20.56 10.52 7.54
C VAL A 112 20.22 11.67 8.46
N ASN A 113 20.88 11.78 9.62
CA ASN A 113 20.59 12.79 10.64
C ASN A 113 19.09 12.88 10.97
N ASN A 114 18.43 11.72 11.13
CA ASN A 114 17.00 11.55 11.36
C ASN A 114 16.10 11.94 10.18
N ILE A 115 16.61 12.34 9.03
CA ILE A 115 15.85 12.64 7.82
C ILE A 115 15.67 11.34 7.03
N HIS A 116 14.43 11.01 6.67
CA HIS A 116 14.12 9.84 5.85
C HIS A 116 14.55 10.09 4.39
N THR A 117 15.49 9.30 3.90
CA THR A 117 15.97 9.34 2.53
C THR A 117 15.14 8.38 1.67
N GLN A 118 14.01 8.86 1.17
CA GLN A 118 13.03 8.02 0.46
C GLN A 118 13.57 7.40 -0.83
N GLU A 119 14.53 8.08 -1.47
CA GLU A 119 15.23 7.60 -2.66
C GLU A 119 16.54 6.87 -2.32
N GLY A 120 16.78 6.61 -1.03
CA GLY A 120 17.97 5.91 -0.58
C GLY A 120 19.23 6.77 -0.61
N GLY A 121 20.27 6.24 -1.24
CA GLY A 121 21.58 6.87 -1.39
C GLY A 121 22.71 5.93 -1.00
N THR A 122 23.91 6.48 -0.86
CA THR A 122 25.16 5.70 -0.69
C THR A 122 25.16 4.77 0.53
N HIS A 123 24.50 5.14 1.64
CA HIS A 123 24.38 4.29 2.84
C HIS A 123 23.49 3.08 2.57
N GLU A 124 22.36 3.25 1.90
CA GLU A 124 21.48 2.15 1.54
C GLU A 124 22.11 1.26 0.46
N GLU A 125 22.80 1.83 -0.53
CA GLU A 125 23.53 1.08 -1.54
C GLU A 125 24.65 0.23 -0.92
N GLY A 126 25.38 0.79 0.05
CA GLY A 126 26.40 0.07 0.82
C GLY A 126 25.81 -1.13 1.56
N PHE A 127 24.67 -0.95 2.20
CA PHE A 127 23.93 -2.03 2.87
C PHE A 127 23.47 -3.10 1.88
N ARG A 128 22.75 -2.74 0.81
CA ARG A 128 22.21 -3.68 -0.19
C ARG A 128 23.29 -4.51 -0.87
N THR A 129 24.38 -3.87 -1.26
CA THR A 129 25.49 -4.53 -1.95
C THR A 129 26.24 -5.49 -1.01
N SER A 130 26.57 -5.04 0.21
CA SER A 130 27.27 -5.88 1.17
C SER A 130 26.42 -7.04 1.66
N LEU A 131 25.13 -6.84 1.91
CA LEU A 131 24.18 -7.90 2.27
C LEU A 131 24.22 -9.04 1.23
N THR A 132 24.09 -8.68 -0.05
CA THR A 132 24.12 -9.67 -1.14
C THR A 132 25.45 -10.40 -1.20
N ARG A 133 26.56 -9.69 -1.09
CA ARG A 133 27.90 -10.25 -1.13
C ARG A 133 28.17 -11.21 0.03
N ILE A 134 27.82 -10.81 1.26
CA ILE A 134 28.07 -11.61 2.48
C ILE A 134 27.24 -12.89 2.46
N LEU A 135 25.95 -12.81 2.12
CA LEU A 135 25.08 -13.99 2.05
C LEU A 135 25.51 -14.97 0.95
N ASN A 136 25.97 -14.48 -0.20
CA ASN A 136 26.55 -15.33 -1.25
C ASN A 136 27.84 -16.02 -0.78
N ALA A 137 28.74 -15.29 -0.09
CA ALA A 137 29.97 -15.86 0.43
C ALA A 137 29.69 -16.94 1.49
N TYR A 138 28.77 -16.67 2.42
CA TYR A 138 28.36 -17.62 3.44
C TYR A 138 27.74 -18.89 2.84
N ALA A 139 26.78 -18.74 1.91
CA ALA A 139 26.10 -19.86 1.28
C ALA A 139 27.07 -20.74 0.45
N LYS A 140 28.07 -20.11 -0.21
CA LYS A 140 29.13 -20.81 -0.93
C LYS A 140 30.02 -21.61 0.02
N ASN A 141 30.46 -20.98 1.12
CA ASN A 141 31.33 -21.63 2.12
C ASN A 141 30.61 -22.78 2.85
N ALA A 142 29.30 -22.63 3.05
CA ALA A 142 28.46 -23.67 3.67
C ALA A 142 27.98 -24.75 2.69
N ASN A 143 28.43 -24.72 1.41
CA ASN A 143 28.04 -25.66 0.35
C ASN A 143 26.52 -25.80 0.15
N ILE A 144 25.75 -24.68 0.32
CA ILE A 144 24.30 -24.68 0.19
C ILE A 144 23.88 -24.59 -1.26
N PHE A 145 24.68 -23.95 -2.10
CA PHE A 145 24.41 -23.79 -3.53
C PHE A 145 24.59 -25.08 -4.33
N LYS A 146 23.69 -25.29 -5.27
CA LYS A 146 23.96 -26.21 -6.39
C LYS A 146 24.96 -25.56 -7.35
N LYS A 147 25.48 -26.38 -8.27
CA LYS A 147 26.43 -25.90 -9.29
C LYS A 147 25.83 -24.69 -10.02
N ASP A 148 26.61 -23.60 -10.11
CA ASP A 148 26.27 -22.33 -10.79
C ASP A 148 25.11 -21.52 -10.18
N GLU A 149 24.65 -21.81 -8.93
CA GLU A 149 23.69 -20.97 -8.21
C GLU A 149 24.37 -19.76 -7.56
N SER A 150 23.75 -18.58 -7.65
CA SER A 150 24.12 -17.37 -6.92
C SER A 150 22.87 -16.52 -6.62
N LEU A 151 22.83 -15.91 -5.44
CA LEU A 151 21.74 -15.03 -5.02
C LEU A 151 21.87 -13.67 -5.70
N SER A 152 20.77 -13.17 -6.26
CA SER A 152 20.64 -11.78 -6.68
C SER A 152 20.29 -10.88 -5.50
N GLY A 153 20.37 -9.56 -5.71
CA GLY A 153 19.92 -8.58 -4.71
C GLY A 153 18.47 -8.78 -4.28
N ASP A 154 17.59 -9.12 -5.21
CA ASP A 154 16.17 -9.35 -4.89
C ASP A 154 15.96 -10.62 -4.08
N ASP A 155 16.69 -11.69 -4.37
CA ASP A 155 16.58 -12.94 -3.61
C ASP A 155 16.95 -12.75 -2.14
N VAL A 156 18.00 -11.95 -1.86
CA VAL A 156 18.44 -11.70 -0.48
C VAL A 156 17.59 -10.67 0.26
N ARG A 157 16.76 -9.90 -0.45
CA ARG A 157 15.88 -8.93 0.18
C ARG A 157 14.45 -9.41 0.38
N GLU A 158 14.07 -10.57 -0.15
CA GLU A 158 12.73 -11.13 0.05
C GLU A 158 12.43 -11.36 1.52
N GLY A 159 11.36 -10.76 2.03
CA GLY A 159 10.95 -10.82 3.44
C GLY A 159 11.77 -9.95 4.40
N LEU A 160 12.67 -9.12 3.89
CA LEU A 160 13.53 -8.26 4.70
C LEU A 160 12.80 -7.00 5.18
N THR A 161 12.87 -6.72 6.47
CA THR A 161 12.60 -5.40 7.06
C THR A 161 13.90 -4.87 7.65
N ALA A 162 14.39 -3.72 7.15
CA ALA A 162 15.66 -3.14 7.57
C ALA A 162 15.55 -1.63 7.80
N ILE A 163 16.32 -1.15 8.76
CA ILE A 163 16.55 0.27 9.02
C ILE A 163 18.04 0.53 8.94
N VAL A 164 18.43 1.51 8.13
CA VAL A 164 19.80 1.97 7.97
C VAL A 164 19.84 3.43 8.37
N SER A 165 20.48 3.77 9.48
CA SER A 165 20.56 5.13 10.01
C SER A 165 22.02 5.57 10.09
N CYS A 166 22.32 6.74 9.49
CA CYS A 166 23.64 7.33 9.57
C CYS A 166 23.56 8.73 10.22
N LYS A 167 24.55 9.06 11.04
CA LYS A 167 24.77 10.43 11.55
C LYS A 167 26.10 10.92 11.03
N ILE A 168 26.08 12.05 10.31
CA ILE A 168 27.20 12.59 9.55
C ILE A 168 27.27 14.10 9.81
N SER A 169 28.45 14.63 10.01
CA SER A 169 28.64 16.06 10.28
C SER A 169 28.29 16.93 9.07
N ASP A 170 28.66 16.49 7.87
CA ASP A 170 28.42 17.22 6.61
C ASP A 170 27.73 16.33 5.56
N PRO A 171 26.40 16.16 5.66
CA PRO A 171 25.67 15.35 4.71
C PRO A 171 25.45 16.06 3.38
N GLN A 172 25.87 15.44 2.29
CA GLN A 172 25.64 15.90 0.92
C GLN A 172 24.44 15.17 0.32
N PHE A 173 23.39 15.89 -0.02
CA PHE A 173 22.18 15.33 -0.61
C PHE A 173 22.06 15.70 -2.08
N GLU A 174 21.46 14.82 -2.87
CA GLU A 174 21.05 15.11 -4.24
C GLU A 174 19.76 15.94 -4.22
N GLY A 175 19.87 17.24 -4.00
CA GLY A 175 18.74 18.18 -4.03
C GLY A 175 18.22 18.64 -2.66
N GLN A 176 17.41 19.70 -2.70
CA GLN A 176 16.91 20.42 -1.52
C GLN A 176 15.95 19.56 -0.65
N THR A 177 15.26 18.61 -1.24
CA THR A 177 14.31 17.73 -0.53
C THR A 177 14.99 16.69 0.36
N LYS A 178 16.32 16.54 0.24
CA LYS A 178 17.16 15.62 1.05
C LYS A 178 16.71 14.16 0.97
N THR A 179 16.17 13.77 -0.16
CA THR A 179 15.61 12.41 -0.38
C THR A 179 16.66 11.36 -0.66
N LYS A 180 17.87 11.76 -1.10
CA LYS A 180 18.95 10.85 -1.46
C LYS A 180 20.31 11.35 -0.98
N LEU A 181 21.07 10.47 -0.30
CA LEU A 181 22.44 10.78 0.17
C LEU A 181 23.47 10.56 -0.94
N GLY A 182 24.35 11.55 -1.14
CA GLY A 182 25.42 11.52 -2.15
C GLY A 182 26.83 11.19 -1.64
N ASN A 183 27.08 11.28 -0.33
CA ASN A 183 28.41 11.05 0.27
C ASN A 183 29.00 9.68 -0.10
N THR A 184 30.02 9.64 -0.96
CA THR A 184 30.58 8.38 -1.49
C THR A 184 31.31 7.54 -0.45
N GLU A 185 31.97 8.18 0.54
CA GLU A 185 32.66 7.52 1.65
C GLU A 185 31.72 6.69 2.51
N VAL A 186 30.46 7.08 2.63
CA VAL A 186 29.48 6.37 3.47
C VAL A 186 29.16 4.98 2.92
N ARG A 187 29.15 4.80 1.60
CA ARG A 187 28.97 3.47 0.98
C ARG A 187 30.06 2.51 1.46
N ARG A 188 31.33 2.96 1.47
CA ARG A 188 32.47 2.16 1.93
C ARG A 188 32.35 1.82 3.42
N ILE A 189 32.04 2.82 4.25
CA ILE A 189 31.91 2.67 5.70
C ILE A 189 30.81 1.65 6.04
N VAL A 190 29.62 1.80 5.47
CA VAL A 190 28.52 0.87 5.69
C VAL A 190 28.90 -0.54 5.23
N SER A 191 29.54 -0.67 4.05
CA SER A 191 29.97 -1.96 3.54
C SER A 191 31.04 -2.63 4.43
N GLN A 192 31.91 -1.86 5.06
CA GLN A 192 32.90 -2.35 6.00
C GLN A 192 32.21 -2.86 7.27
N ILE A 193 31.36 -2.06 7.91
CA ILE A 193 30.61 -2.45 9.11
C ILE A 193 29.81 -3.72 8.89
N MET A 194 29.12 -3.81 7.75
CA MET A 194 28.39 -5.02 7.36
C MET A 194 29.33 -6.22 7.24
N SER A 195 30.50 -6.05 6.62
CA SER A 195 31.47 -7.15 6.43
C SER A 195 32.02 -7.65 7.76
N ASP A 196 32.35 -6.73 8.65
CA ASP A 196 32.99 -7.09 9.93
C ASP A 196 31.97 -7.67 10.92
N LYS A 197 30.81 -7.03 11.06
CA LYS A 197 29.83 -7.40 12.10
C LYS A 197 28.79 -8.41 11.64
N PHE A 198 28.27 -8.29 10.40
CA PHE A 198 27.24 -9.23 9.94
C PHE A 198 27.84 -10.60 9.59
N ASP A 199 29.04 -10.66 9.05
CA ASP A 199 29.73 -11.93 8.83
C ASP A 199 30.03 -12.65 10.16
N ALA A 200 30.44 -11.89 11.19
CA ALA A 200 30.58 -12.41 12.55
C ALA A 200 29.26 -12.94 13.11
N TYR A 201 28.19 -12.15 13.00
CA TYR A 201 26.85 -12.56 13.45
C TYR A 201 26.40 -13.88 12.82
N LEU A 202 26.60 -14.06 11.50
CA LEU A 202 26.21 -15.30 10.80
C LEU A 202 26.98 -16.53 11.33
N LYS A 203 28.24 -16.34 11.68
CA LYS A 203 29.09 -17.41 12.24
C LYS A 203 28.72 -17.75 13.69
N GLU A 204 28.36 -16.75 14.48
CA GLU A 204 27.93 -16.89 15.88
C GLU A 204 26.52 -17.46 16.01
N ASN A 205 25.65 -17.22 14.99
CA ASN A 205 24.24 -17.60 14.99
C ASN A 205 23.89 -18.53 13.82
N PRO A 206 24.42 -19.78 13.78
CA PRO A 206 24.28 -20.66 12.61
C PRO A 206 22.85 -21.04 12.26
N ASN A 207 21.94 -21.10 13.24
CA ASN A 207 20.52 -21.37 13.00
C ASN A 207 19.84 -20.20 12.29
N SER A 208 20.05 -18.97 12.76
CA SER A 208 19.54 -17.76 12.10
C SER A 208 20.14 -17.60 10.71
N ALA A 209 21.45 -17.84 10.55
CA ALA A 209 22.12 -17.81 9.25
C ALA A 209 21.51 -18.82 8.27
N ARG A 210 21.26 -20.06 8.72
CA ARG A 210 20.62 -21.08 7.91
C ARG A 210 19.23 -20.63 7.45
N ASN A 211 18.37 -20.16 8.35
CA ASN A 211 17.02 -19.74 8.04
C ASN A 211 17.00 -18.57 7.02
N ILE A 212 17.89 -17.58 7.20
CA ILE A 212 18.06 -16.45 6.27
C ILE A 212 18.46 -16.95 4.87
N ILE A 213 19.47 -17.83 4.81
CA ILE A 213 19.95 -18.37 3.52
C ILE A 213 18.90 -19.26 2.86
N GLU A 214 18.21 -20.11 3.61
CA GLU A 214 17.15 -20.97 3.06
C GLU A 214 16.02 -20.12 2.47
N LYS A 215 15.64 -19.01 3.10
CA LYS A 215 14.68 -18.05 2.55
C LYS A 215 15.16 -17.47 1.23
N ALA A 216 16.40 -16.99 1.16
CA ALA A 216 16.98 -16.41 -0.05
C ALA A 216 17.14 -17.45 -1.19
N VAL A 217 17.53 -18.68 -0.88
CA VAL A 217 17.60 -19.78 -1.87
C VAL A 217 16.21 -20.16 -2.37
N LEU A 218 15.20 -20.12 -1.51
CA LEU A 218 13.82 -20.36 -1.91
C LEU A 218 13.33 -19.27 -2.88
N ALA A 219 13.68 -18.01 -2.62
CA ALA A 219 13.40 -16.87 -3.51
C ALA A 219 14.11 -17.05 -4.88
N LEU A 220 15.40 -17.39 -4.89
CA LEU A 220 16.17 -17.70 -6.10
C LEU A 220 15.48 -18.77 -6.95
N ARG A 221 15.09 -19.88 -6.33
CA ARG A 221 14.44 -21.00 -7.04
C ARG A 221 13.06 -20.62 -7.57
N ALA A 222 12.31 -19.83 -6.82
CA ALA A 222 11.04 -19.30 -7.28
C ALA A 222 11.20 -18.38 -8.48
N ARG A 223 12.17 -17.46 -8.44
CA ARG A 223 12.50 -16.56 -9.56
C ARG A 223 12.92 -17.35 -10.81
N ALA A 224 13.76 -18.35 -10.65
CA ALA A 224 14.20 -19.22 -11.75
C ALA A 224 13.01 -19.99 -12.36
N ALA A 225 12.11 -20.52 -11.53
CA ALA A 225 10.89 -21.20 -11.97
C ALA A 225 9.94 -20.24 -12.72
N ALA A 226 9.78 -19.01 -12.19
CA ALA A 226 8.97 -17.96 -12.82
C ALA A 226 9.54 -17.55 -14.19
N LYS A 227 10.87 -17.40 -14.31
CA LYS A 227 11.54 -17.13 -15.58
C LYS A 227 11.29 -18.25 -16.59
N LYS A 228 11.47 -19.50 -16.17
CA LYS A 228 11.21 -20.67 -17.02
C LYS A 228 9.75 -20.74 -17.47
N ALA A 229 8.80 -20.42 -16.62
CA ALA A 229 7.38 -20.34 -16.96
C ALA A 229 7.09 -19.23 -17.98
N ARG A 230 7.67 -18.04 -17.80
CA ARG A 230 7.60 -16.93 -18.76
C ARG A 230 8.16 -17.31 -20.13
N ASP A 231 9.33 -17.89 -20.17
CA ASP A 231 9.98 -18.32 -21.40
C ASP A 231 9.18 -19.41 -22.13
N ALA A 232 8.57 -20.34 -21.39
CA ALA A 232 7.67 -21.35 -21.93
C ALA A 232 6.39 -20.72 -22.52
N THR A 233 5.84 -19.69 -21.88
CA THR A 233 4.66 -18.96 -22.39
C THR A 233 5.00 -18.12 -23.63
N ARG A 234 6.20 -17.55 -23.71
CA ARG A 234 6.70 -16.86 -24.92
C ARG A 234 6.90 -17.79 -26.11
N ARG A 235 7.26 -19.06 -25.87
CA ARG A 235 7.49 -20.08 -26.93
C ARG A 235 6.22 -20.77 -27.40
N LYS A 236 5.12 -20.66 -26.64
CA LYS A 236 3.80 -21.16 -27.05
C LYS A 236 3.21 -20.25 -28.14
N ASN A 237 2.82 -20.86 -29.24
CA ASN A 237 2.37 -20.25 -30.48
C ASN A 237 1.27 -19.19 -30.33
N PRO A 238 1.09 -18.29 -31.34
CA PRO A 238 0.01 -17.31 -31.41
C PRO A 238 -1.41 -17.88 -31.24
N LEU A 239 -1.59 -19.18 -31.45
CA LEU A 239 -2.87 -19.90 -31.32
C LEU A 239 -3.32 -20.10 -29.85
N ASP A 240 -2.41 -20.16 -28.88
CA ASP A 240 -2.77 -20.23 -27.45
C ASP A 240 -3.28 -18.88 -26.88
N SER A 241 -3.12 -17.80 -27.64
CA SER A 241 -3.69 -16.48 -27.34
C SER A 241 -5.22 -16.43 -27.54
N LEU A 242 -5.82 -17.45 -28.15
CA LEU A 242 -7.28 -17.54 -28.36
C LEU A 242 -8.07 -17.60 -27.04
N GLY A 243 -7.53 -18.21 -25.99
CA GLY A 243 -8.17 -18.22 -24.66
C GLY A 243 -8.13 -16.86 -23.95
N PHE A 244 -7.14 -16.03 -24.27
CA PHE A 244 -7.02 -14.65 -23.77
C PHE A 244 -7.92 -13.69 -24.56
N ALA A 245 -7.99 -13.85 -25.89
CA ALA A 245 -8.84 -13.03 -26.75
C ALA A 245 -10.34 -13.12 -26.38
N SER A 246 -10.75 -14.15 -25.60
CA SER A 246 -12.13 -14.30 -25.16
C SER A 246 -12.53 -13.39 -23.98
N LYS A 247 -11.57 -12.95 -23.14
CA LYS A 247 -11.85 -12.09 -21.97
C LYS A 247 -11.80 -10.61 -22.29
N LEU A 248 -10.73 -10.16 -22.97
CA LEU A 248 -10.57 -8.76 -23.34
C LEU A 248 -11.50 -8.39 -24.49
N ALA A 249 -12.44 -7.50 -24.23
CA ALA A 249 -13.14 -6.80 -25.30
C ALA A 249 -12.29 -5.60 -25.74
N ASP A 250 -11.36 -5.82 -26.66
CA ASP A 250 -10.41 -4.81 -27.12
C ASP A 250 -11.09 -3.66 -27.88
N CYS A 251 -10.44 -2.49 -27.97
CA CYS A 251 -10.85 -1.39 -28.80
C CYS A 251 -10.31 -1.51 -30.23
N ARG A 252 -10.91 -0.79 -31.14
CA ARG A 252 -10.51 -0.79 -32.57
C ARG A 252 -9.28 0.07 -32.83
N SER A 253 -9.11 1.15 -32.06
CA SER A 253 -7.94 2.03 -32.16
C SER A 253 -6.67 1.28 -31.79
N LYS A 254 -5.59 1.61 -32.49
CA LYS A 254 -4.22 1.15 -32.17
C LYS A 254 -3.36 2.28 -31.58
N ASP A 255 -3.90 3.48 -31.48
CA ASP A 255 -3.22 4.60 -30.84
C ASP A 255 -3.41 4.50 -29.30
N PRO A 256 -2.34 4.28 -28.53
CA PRO A 256 -2.40 4.13 -27.08
C PRO A 256 -2.85 5.41 -26.38
N VAL A 257 -2.58 6.58 -26.97
CA VAL A 257 -2.90 7.90 -26.36
C VAL A 257 -4.40 8.10 -26.20
N ILE A 258 -5.18 7.70 -27.19
CA ILE A 258 -6.64 7.82 -27.15
C ILE A 258 -7.32 6.58 -26.57
N SER A 259 -6.61 5.45 -26.49
CA SER A 259 -7.18 4.17 -26.05
C SER A 259 -7.26 4.09 -24.54
N VAL A 260 -8.41 3.62 -24.05
CA VAL A 260 -8.74 3.49 -22.62
C VAL A 260 -9.10 2.05 -22.33
N MET A 261 -8.49 1.44 -21.32
CA MET A 261 -8.86 0.11 -20.84
C MET A 261 -9.57 0.22 -19.49
N TYR A 262 -10.76 -0.30 -19.40
CA TYR A 262 -11.50 -0.44 -18.14
C TYR A 262 -11.32 -1.83 -17.56
N ILE A 263 -10.83 -1.91 -16.35
CA ILE A 263 -10.77 -3.14 -15.55
C ILE A 263 -12.04 -3.15 -14.68
N VAL A 264 -12.91 -4.13 -14.91
CA VAL A 264 -14.23 -4.20 -14.26
C VAL A 264 -14.37 -5.46 -13.42
N GLU A 265 -15.17 -5.40 -12.37
CA GLU A 265 -15.42 -6.51 -11.45
C GLU A 265 -16.48 -7.46 -12.03
N GLY A 266 -16.05 -8.68 -12.35
CA GLY A 266 -16.93 -9.77 -12.76
C GLY A 266 -17.44 -9.68 -14.21
N ASP A 267 -17.98 -10.82 -14.66
CA ASP A 267 -18.50 -10.95 -16.02
C ASP A 267 -19.81 -10.17 -16.23
N SER A 268 -20.61 -9.97 -15.19
CA SER A 268 -21.88 -9.23 -15.27
C SER A 268 -21.63 -7.76 -15.59
N ALA A 269 -20.78 -7.10 -14.78
CA ALA A 269 -20.38 -5.71 -15.04
C ALA A 269 -19.63 -5.61 -16.38
N GLY A 270 -18.78 -6.61 -16.70
CA GLY A 270 -18.11 -6.70 -18.00
C GLY A 270 -19.07 -6.77 -19.17
N GLY A 271 -20.19 -7.50 -19.04
CA GLY A 271 -21.26 -7.57 -20.05
C GLY A 271 -21.92 -6.23 -20.29
N SER A 272 -22.35 -5.55 -19.23
CA SER A 272 -22.97 -4.22 -19.29
C SER A 272 -21.98 -3.17 -19.84
N ALA A 273 -20.74 -3.16 -19.38
CA ALA A 273 -19.71 -2.27 -19.87
C ALA A 273 -19.40 -2.47 -21.36
N LYS A 274 -19.36 -3.74 -21.83
CA LYS A 274 -19.19 -4.05 -23.26
C LYS A 274 -20.32 -3.50 -24.14
N GLN A 275 -21.55 -3.50 -23.66
CA GLN A 275 -22.70 -2.96 -24.37
C GLN A 275 -22.71 -1.44 -24.41
N GLY A 276 -22.31 -0.78 -23.30
CA GLY A 276 -22.34 0.68 -23.16
C GLY A 276 -21.10 1.41 -23.66
N ARG A 277 -19.99 0.70 -23.99
CA ARG A 277 -18.72 1.32 -24.35
C ARG A 277 -18.70 1.92 -25.76
N GLU A 278 -17.87 2.93 -25.95
CA GLU A 278 -17.46 3.36 -27.28
C GLU A 278 -16.36 2.45 -27.80
N SER A 279 -16.73 1.50 -28.66
CA SER A 279 -15.85 0.41 -29.10
C SER A 279 -14.63 0.86 -29.92
N PHE A 280 -14.61 2.11 -30.38
CA PHE A 280 -13.49 2.63 -31.14
C PHE A 280 -12.23 2.78 -30.27
N TYR A 281 -12.36 3.36 -29.07
CA TYR A 281 -11.21 3.64 -28.19
C TYR A 281 -11.31 3.03 -26.78
N GLN A 282 -12.46 2.42 -26.41
CA GLN A 282 -12.63 1.81 -25.09
C GLN A 282 -12.54 0.28 -25.15
N ALA A 283 -11.65 -0.27 -24.33
CA ALA A 283 -11.50 -1.71 -24.10
C ALA A 283 -12.03 -2.08 -22.72
N ILE A 284 -12.59 -3.29 -22.57
CA ILE A 284 -13.11 -3.81 -21.29
C ILE A 284 -12.41 -5.12 -20.96
N LEU A 285 -11.83 -5.17 -19.76
CA LEU A 285 -11.21 -6.37 -19.18
C LEU A 285 -11.98 -6.75 -17.90
N PRO A 286 -12.88 -7.74 -17.93
CA PRO A 286 -13.52 -8.25 -16.72
C PRO A 286 -12.56 -9.15 -15.93
N LEU A 287 -12.49 -8.95 -14.61
CA LEU A 287 -11.74 -9.82 -13.69
C LEU A 287 -12.72 -10.71 -12.91
N ARG A 288 -12.44 -11.99 -12.82
CA ARG A 288 -13.29 -12.96 -12.09
C ARG A 288 -12.83 -13.10 -10.64
N GLY A 289 -13.67 -12.66 -9.72
CA GLY A 289 -13.45 -12.81 -8.28
C GLY A 289 -12.33 -11.92 -7.74
N LYS A 290 -11.90 -12.21 -6.50
CA LYS A 290 -10.86 -11.42 -5.82
C LYS A 290 -9.50 -11.63 -6.46
N VAL A 291 -8.85 -10.52 -6.80
CA VAL A 291 -7.49 -10.52 -7.34
C VAL A 291 -6.51 -11.05 -6.29
N LEU A 292 -5.49 -11.78 -6.71
CA LEU A 292 -4.45 -12.28 -5.82
C LEU A 292 -3.75 -11.12 -5.11
N ASN A 293 -3.60 -11.22 -3.78
CA ASN A 293 -2.79 -10.27 -3.03
C ASN A 293 -1.31 -10.53 -3.31
N VAL A 294 -0.69 -9.66 -4.11
CA VAL A 294 0.70 -9.81 -4.56
C VAL A 294 1.72 -9.54 -3.45
N GLU A 295 1.35 -8.85 -2.36
CA GLU A 295 2.19 -8.66 -1.18
C GLU A 295 2.39 -9.98 -0.40
N LYS A 296 1.39 -10.86 -0.45
CA LYS A 296 1.36 -12.13 0.28
C LYS A 296 1.58 -13.35 -0.62
N ALA A 297 2.08 -13.15 -1.84
CA ALA A 297 2.26 -14.22 -2.79
C ALA A 297 3.66 -14.19 -3.42
N ARG A 298 4.20 -15.38 -3.65
CA ARG A 298 5.47 -15.54 -4.37
C ARG A 298 5.28 -15.23 -5.85
N VAL A 299 6.36 -14.77 -6.50
CA VAL A 299 6.34 -14.35 -7.92
C VAL A 299 5.88 -15.47 -8.86
N ASP A 300 6.26 -16.73 -8.60
CA ASP A 300 5.81 -17.88 -9.40
C ASP A 300 4.29 -18.08 -9.32
N ARG A 301 3.68 -17.89 -8.15
CA ARG A 301 2.23 -17.94 -7.96
C ARG A 301 1.51 -16.76 -8.62
N ILE A 302 2.10 -15.56 -8.56
CA ILE A 302 1.58 -14.37 -9.23
C ILE A 302 1.54 -14.60 -10.75
N LEU A 303 2.63 -15.11 -11.33
CA LEU A 303 2.74 -15.41 -12.76
C LEU A 303 2.00 -16.67 -13.22
N SER A 304 1.41 -17.45 -12.30
CA SER A 304 0.48 -18.53 -12.61
C SER A 304 -0.99 -18.12 -12.47
N ASN A 305 -1.27 -16.95 -11.88
CA ASN A 305 -2.63 -16.45 -11.70
C ASN A 305 -3.20 -15.93 -13.03
N LYS A 306 -4.33 -16.49 -13.47
CA LYS A 306 -4.94 -16.18 -14.77
C LYS A 306 -5.36 -14.72 -14.90
N GLU A 307 -5.87 -14.09 -13.83
CA GLU A 307 -6.32 -12.70 -13.85
C GLU A 307 -5.12 -11.75 -13.98
N ILE A 308 -4.05 -12.00 -13.22
CA ILE A 308 -2.80 -11.23 -13.31
C ILE A 308 -2.18 -11.36 -14.71
N ILE A 309 -2.10 -12.59 -15.25
CA ILE A 309 -1.58 -12.83 -16.61
C ILE A 309 -2.43 -12.07 -17.64
N SER A 310 -3.75 -12.09 -17.48
CA SER A 310 -4.66 -11.39 -18.40
C SER A 310 -4.41 -9.87 -18.39
N MET A 311 -4.18 -9.27 -17.23
CA MET A 311 -3.83 -7.85 -17.13
C MET A 311 -2.49 -7.54 -17.79
N ILE A 312 -1.44 -8.31 -17.48
CA ILE A 312 -0.10 -8.14 -18.08
C ILE A 312 -0.16 -8.19 -19.61
N GLN A 313 -0.86 -9.17 -20.15
CA GLN A 313 -1.02 -9.35 -21.59
C GLN A 313 -1.87 -8.25 -22.24
N ALA A 314 -2.94 -7.81 -21.56
CA ALA A 314 -3.79 -6.74 -22.05
C ALA A 314 -3.05 -5.41 -22.18
N ILE A 315 -2.28 -5.04 -21.13
CA ILE A 315 -1.52 -3.80 -21.09
C ILE A 315 -0.32 -3.83 -22.06
N GLY A 316 0.38 -4.96 -22.14
CA GLY A 316 1.43 -5.19 -23.12
C GLY A 316 2.85 -4.77 -22.71
N THR A 317 3.02 -4.10 -21.56
CA THR A 317 4.31 -3.55 -21.10
C THR A 317 5.29 -4.57 -20.52
N GLY A 318 4.82 -5.80 -20.19
CA GLY A 318 5.57 -6.68 -19.30
C GLY A 318 5.52 -6.24 -17.85
N ILE A 319 6.38 -6.82 -17.00
CA ILE A 319 6.46 -6.49 -15.55
C ILE A 319 7.90 -6.53 -15.06
N GLN A 320 8.23 -5.80 -13.99
CA GLN A 320 9.56 -5.78 -13.37
C GLN A 320 10.70 -5.52 -14.39
N ASP A 321 11.71 -6.39 -14.45
CA ASP A 321 12.88 -6.25 -15.34
C ASP A 321 12.52 -6.28 -16.85
N ASP A 322 11.38 -6.88 -17.21
CA ASP A 322 10.89 -6.93 -18.59
C ASP A 322 9.93 -5.77 -18.91
N PHE A 323 9.73 -4.84 -17.97
CA PHE A 323 8.78 -3.73 -18.15
C PHE A 323 9.31 -2.71 -19.16
N ASP A 324 8.48 -2.38 -20.14
CA ASP A 324 8.77 -1.39 -21.17
C ASP A 324 7.53 -0.51 -21.41
N ILE A 325 7.58 0.72 -20.92
CA ILE A 325 6.46 1.67 -21.00
C ILE A 325 6.06 2.00 -22.44
N THR A 326 7.01 1.94 -23.39
CA THR A 326 6.77 2.25 -24.80
C THR A 326 5.86 1.23 -25.47
N LYS A 327 5.70 0.04 -24.87
CA LYS A 327 4.79 -1.02 -25.33
C LYS A 327 3.40 -0.94 -24.72
N ALA A 328 3.11 0.09 -23.92
CA ALA A 328 1.78 0.27 -23.35
C ALA A 328 0.74 0.43 -24.46
N ARG A 329 -0.28 -0.43 -24.41
CA ARG A 329 -1.37 -0.41 -25.41
C ARG A 329 -2.45 0.63 -25.08
N TYR A 330 -2.47 1.10 -23.84
CA TYR A 330 -3.42 2.06 -23.33
C TYR A 330 -2.72 3.06 -22.40
N HIS A 331 -2.85 4.36 -22.69
CA HIS A 331 -2.37 5.41 -21.81
C HIS A 331 -3.39 5.78 -20.72
N LYS A 332 -4.55 5.11 -20.71
CA LYS A 332 -5.53 5.22 -19.63
C LYS A 332 -6.02 3.84 -19.26
N VAL A 333 -5.61 3.39 -18.06
CA VAL A 333 -6.08 2.15 -17.43
C VAL A 333 -6.95 2.53 -16.25
N VAL A 334 -8.24 2.30 -16.36
CA VAL A 334 -9.26 2.74 -15.40
C VAL A 334 -9.72 1.54 -14.57
N ILE A 335 -9.46 1.57 -13.27
CA ILE A 335 -10.00 0.60 -12.32
C ILE A 335 -11.43 1.01 -12.00
N MET A 336 -12.42 0.19 -12.38
CA MET A 336 -13.84 0.44 -12.20
C MET A 336 -14.46 -0.70 -11.42
N THR A 337 -14.54 -0.52 -10.10
CA THR A 337 -15.15 -1.44 -9.13
C THR A 337 -16.40 -0.83 -8.55
N ASP A 338 -17.27 -1.64 -7.94
CA ASP A 338 -18.45 -1.17 -7.26
C ASP A 338 -18.10 -0.26 -6.06
N ALA A 339 -19.05 0.60 -5.66
CA ALA A 339 -18.88 1.54 -4.54
C ALA A 339 -19.13 0.88 -3.16
N ASP A 340 -18.79 -0.38 -3.02
CA ASP A 340 -18.94 -1.15 -1.79
C ASP A 340 -17.58 -1.56 -1.17
N VAL A 341 -17.64 -2.30 -0.08
CA VAL A 341 -16.43 -2.76 0.67
C VAL A 341 -15.60 -3.74 -0.16
N ASP A 342 -16.24 -4.64 -0.91
CA ASP A 342 -15.55 -5.62 -1.76
C ASP A 342 -14.86 -4.91 -2.94
N GLY A 343 -15.53 -3.96 -3.60
CA GLY A 343 -14.93 -3.13 -4.65
C GLY A 343 -13.76 -2.28 -4.14
N ALA A 344 -13.86 -1.72 -2.93
CA ALA A 344 -12.72 -1.00 -2.31
C ALA A 344 -11.54 -1.93 -2.05
N HIS A 345 -11.79 -3.18 -1.65
CA HIS A 345 -10.74 -4.20 -1.45
C HIS A 345 -10.08 -4.59 -2.78
N ILE A 346 -10.86 -4.86 -3.83
CA ILE A 346 -10.34 -5.19 -5.17
C ILE A 346 -9.50 -4.03 -5.72
N ARG A 347 -9.96 -2.80 -5.59
CA ARG A 347 -9.21 -1.60 -5.97
C ARG A 347 -7.85 -1.52 -5.27
N THR A 348 -7.81 -1.78 -3.96
CA THR A 348 -6.56 -1.81 -3.20
C THR A 348 -5.61 -2.89 -3.72
N LEU A 349 -6.09 -4.09 -4.01
CA LEU A 349 -5.26 -5.18 -4.54
C LEU A 349 -4.70 -4.86 -5.93
N LEU A 350 -5.51 -4.24 -6.80
CA LEU A 350 -5.08 -3.81 -8.14
C LEU A 350 -4.04 -2.70 -8.06
N LEU A 351 -4.25 -1.68 -7.23
CA LEU A 351 -3.27 -0.61 -7.03
C LEU A 351 -1.95 -1.15 -6.48
N THR A 352 -2.01 -2.12 -5.55
CA THR A 352 -0.83 -2.80 -5.02
C THR A 352 -0.08 -3.55 -6.14
N PHE A 353 -0.81 -4.23 -7.03
CA PHE A 353 -0.21 -4.90 -8.20
C PHE A 353 0.48 -3.90 -9.13
N PHE A 354 -0.19 -2.81 -9.51
CA PHE A 354 0.40 -1.77 -10.37
C PHE A 354 1.64 -1.14 -9.72
N TYR A 355 1.55 -0.81 -8.44
CA TYR A 355 2.67 -0.19 -7.71
C TYR A 355 3.90 -1.11 -7.63
N ARG A 356 3.72 -2.41 -7.41
CA ARG A 356 4.82 -3.36 -7.25
C ARG A 356 5.41 -3.88 -8.56
N TYR A 357 4.59 -4.00 -9.60
CA TYR A 357 5.00 -4.69 -10.83
C TYR A 357 4.97 -3.83 -12.09
N MET A 358 4.28 -2.70 -12.07
CA MET A 358 4.12 -1.78 -13.19
C MET A 358 4.16 -0.31 -12.75
N ARG A 359 5.03 0.00 -11.79
CA ARG A 359 5.13 1.33 -11.16
C ARG A 359 5.25 2.49 -12.15
N PRO A 360 6.00 2.41 -13.28
CA PRO A 360 6.05 3.51 -14.24
C PRO A 360 4.69 3.89 -14.84
N LEU A 361 3.70 2.97 -14.91
CA LEU A 361 2.34 3.35 -15.35
C LEU A 361 1.66 4.34 -14.39
N ILE A 362 1.96 4.24 -13.10
CA ILE A 362 1.45 5.17 -12.09
C ILE A 362 2.19 6.52 -12.19
N GLU A 363 3.51 6.47 -12.34
CA GLU A 363 4.37 7.66 -12.42
C GLU A 363 4.06 8.50 -13.66
N GLU A 364 3.76 7.87 -14.80
CA GLU A 364 3.30 8.52 -16.04
C GLU A 364 1.82 8.93 -16.00
N GLY A 365 1.10 8.66 -14.90
CA GLY A 365 -0.28 9.03 -14.75
C GLY A 365 -1.26 8.23 -15.64
N TYR A 366 -0.91 6.99 -16.01
CA TYR A 366 -1.77 6.15 -16.86
C TYR A 366 -2.79 5.33 -16.07
N VAL A 367 -2.70 5.26 -14.74
CA VAL A 367 -3.63 4.52 -13.89
C VAL A 367 -4.66 5.46 -13.28
N TYR A 368 -5.94 5.17 -13.48
CA TYR A 368 -7.09 5.95 -13.02
C TYR A 368 -8.00 5.10 -12.16
N ILE A 369 -8.75 5.74 -11.29
CA ILE A 369 -9.80 5.14 -10.48
C ILE A 369 -11.13 5.76 -10.90
N ALA A 370 -12.06 4.93 -11.36
CA ALA A 370 -13.43 5.39 -11.59
C ALA A 370 -14.11 5.69 -10.24
N GLN A 371 -14.81 6.79 -10.18
CA GLN A 371 -15.66 7.13 -9.04
C GLN A 371 -17.12 6.93 -9.45
N PRO A 372 -17.73 5.76 -9.15
CA PRO A 372 -19.14 5.54 -9.41
C PRO A 372 -19.97 6.42 -8.48
N PRO A 373 -21.16 6.86 -8.91
CA PRO A 373 -22.08 7.57 -8.02
C PRO A 373 -22.52 6.65 -6.89
N LEU A 374 -22.62 7.20 -5.67
CA LEU A 374 -23.08 6.45 -4.49
C LEU A 374 -24.61 6.32 -4.51
N PHE A 375 -25.31 7.35 -5.03
CA PHE A 375 -26.75 7.43 -4.99
C PHE A 375 -27.35 7.74 -6.37
N LYS A 376 -28.45 7.09 -6.67
CA LYS A 376 -29.31 7.39 -7.82
C LYS A 376 -30.61 8.00 -7.31
N ILE A 377 -30.87 9.23 -7.67
CA ILE A 377 -32.09 9.96 -7.33
C ILE A 377 -33.00 9.91 -8.54
N ALA A 378 -34.16 9.27 -8.43
CA ALA A 378 -35.14 9.16 -9.50
C ALA A 378 -36.42 9.84 -9.07
N GLN A 379 -36.83 10.88 -9.81
CA GLN A 379 -38.10 11.60 -9.62
C GLN A 379 -38.83 11.70 -10.94
N ASN A 380 -39.96 11.04 -11.08
CA ASN A 380 -40.72 10.94 -12.33
C ASN A 380 -39.86 10.39 -13.49
N LYS A 381 -39.60 11.20 -14.52
CA LYS A 381 -38.72 10.84 -15.67
C LYS A 381 -37.29 11.38 -15.52
N ARG A 382 -37.00 12.11 -14.47
CA ARG A 382 -35.67 12.71 -14.23
C ARG A 382 -34.85 11.78 -13.34
N VAL A 383 -33.63 11.50 -13.76
CA VAL A 383 -32.65 10.72 -13.02
C VAL A 383 -31.43 11.60 -12.78
N GLU A 384 -31.02 11.72 -11.53
CA GLU A 384 -29.81 12.41 -11.10
C GLU A 384 -28.95 11.44 -10.27
N TYR A 385 -27.67 11.77 -10.13
CA TYR A 385 -26.74 10.98 -9.33
C TYR A 385 -26.06 11.88 -8.30
N ALA A 386 -25.74 11.34 -7.13
CA ALA A 386 -24.94 12.00 -6.12
C ALA A 386 -23.71 11.14 -5.77
N TYR A 387 -22.57 11.79 -5.57
CA TYR A 387 -21.27 11.17 -5.36
C TYR A 387 -20.81 11.23 -3.90
N SER A 388 -21.53 11.96 -3.04
CA SER A 388 -21.32 12.01 -1.59
C SER A 388 -22.65 12.19 -0.86
N ASP A 389 -22.63 11.99 0.47
CA ASP A 389 -23.78 12.23 1.33
C ASP A 389 -24.17 13.71 1.34
N GLU A 390 -23.19 14.63 1.32
CA GLU A 390 -23.42 16.07 1.29
C GLU A 390 -24.10 16.48 -0.01
N GLU A 391 -23.65 15.94 -1.16
CA GLU A 391 -24.28 16.21 -2.47
C GLU A 391 -25.70 15.65 -2.55
N LEU A 392 -25.94 14.48 -1.92
CA LEU A 392 -27.28 13.92 -1.79
C LEU A 392 -28.21 14.85 -1.01
N GLU A 393 -27.78 15.32 0.17
CA GLU A 393 -28.55 16.23 1.00
C GLU A 393 -28.84 17.56 0.28
N GLU A 394 -27.88 18.11 -0.45
CA GLU A 394 -28.06 19.35 -1.22
C GLU A 394 -29.11 19.15 -2.31
N LYS A 395 -29.03 18.04 -3.06
CA LYS A 395 -30.00 17.72 -4.13
C LYS A 395 -31.39 17.42 -3.57
N LEU A 396 -31.48 16.80 -2.39
CA LEU A 396 -32.78 16.58 -1.72
C LEU A 396 -33.40 17.88 -1.19
N LYS A 397 -32.60 18.85 -0.73
CA LYS A 397 -33.08 20.17 -0.30
C LYS A 397 -33.61 21.00 -1.47
N THR A 398 -33.03 20.87 -2.65
CA THR A 398 -33.44 21.60 -3.87
C THR A 398 -34.60 20.93 -4.59
N SER A 399 -34.73 19.62 -4.54
CA SER A 399 -35.87 18.86 -5.03
C SER A 399 -36.90 18.76 -3.90
N LYS A 400 -37.84 19.72 -3.82
CA LYS A 400 -39.04 19.51 -2.99
C LYS A 400 -39.74 18.25 -3.53
N PRO A 401 -39.77 17.13 -2.80
CA PRO A 401 -40.57 15.99 -3.21
C PRO A 401 -42.02 16.39 -3.13
N THR A 402 -42.67 16.50 -4.27
CA THR A 402 -44.14 16.53 -4.31
C THR A 402 -44.51 15.10 -3.96
N ILE A 403 -44.82 14.82 -2.72
CA ILE A 403 -45.40 13.57 -2.28
C ILE A 403 -46.82 13.57 -2.85
N THR A 404 -46.98 13.05 -4.06
CA THR A 404 -48.28 12.64 -4.56
C THR A 404 -48.57 11.31 -3.89
N GLY A 405 -49.45 11.37 -2.88
CA GLY A 405 -49.77 10.23 -2.04
C GLY A 405 -50.24 9.01 -2.84
N LYS A 406 -49.47 7.91 -2.70
CA LYS A 406 -50.01 6.59 -2.51
C LYS A 406 -49.53 6.18 -1.13
N GLU A 407 -50.46 6.01 -0.21
CA GLU A 407 -50.22 5.43 1.09
C GLU A 407 -49.46 4.09 0.90
N VAL A 408 -48.21 4.04 1.27
CA VAL A 408 -47.54 2.78 1.48
C VAL A 408 -47.97 2.36 2.91
N LYS A 409 -48.98 1.53 2.98
CA LYS A 409 -49.31 0.84 4.25
C LYS A 409 -48.18 -0.15 4.52
N ILE A 410 -47.28 0.26 5.43
CA ILE A 410 -46.31 -0.66 6.02
C ILE A 410 -47.13 -1.52 6.99
N ASP A 411 -47.23 -2.84 6.71
CA ASP A 411 -47.89 -3.71 7.63
C ASP A 411 -47.14 -3.82 8.95
N LYS A 412 -47.86 -4.21 10.00
CA LYS A 412 -47.31 -4.26 11.37
C LYS A 412 -46.09 -5.18 11.48
N ASP A 413 -46.02 -6.25 10.71
CA ASP A 413 -44.93 -7.23 10.74
C ASP A 413 -43.66 -6.67 10.12
N THR A 414 -43.78 -5.89 9.04
CA THR A 414 -42.65 -5.14 8.43
C THR A 414 -42.11 -4.07 9.38
N TYR A 415 -43.00 -3.35 10.10
CA TYR A 415 -42.64 -2.36 11.10
C TYR A 415 -41.93 -3.00 12.30
N ASP A 416 -42.43 -4.09 12.82
CA ASP A 416 -41.85 -4.84 13.95
C ASP A 416 -40.47 -5.44 13.57
N THR A 417 -40.35 -5.95 12.34
CA THR A 417 -39.07 -6.43 11.79
C THR A 417 -38.03 -5.33 11.66
N LEU A 418 -38.40 -4.16 11.13
CA LEU A 418 -37.53 -2.98 11.05
C LEU A 418 -37.13 -2.46 12.43
N ASN A 419 -38.05 -2.40 13.40
CA ASN A 419 -37.78 -2.01 14.76
C ASN A 419 -36.86 -3.01 15.49
N SER A 420 -37.04 -4.32 15.26
CA SER A 420 -36.16 -5.35 15.78
C SER A 420 -34.74 -5.21 15.21
N PHE A 421 -34.62 -5.02 13.90
CA PHE A 421 -33.34 -4.77 13.22
C PHE A 421 -32.66 -3.51 13.74
N MET A 422 -33.40 -2.41 13.88
CA MET A 422 -32.87 -1.14 14.41
C MET A 422 -32.45 -1.25 15.89
N ASN A 423 -33.17 -2.00 16.72
CA ASN A 423 -32.80 -2.21 18.12
C ASN A 423 -31.57 -3.12 18.26
N THR A 424 -31.41 -4.10 17.37
CA THR A 424 -30.19 -4.94 17.27
C THR A 424 -29.00 -4.12 16.78
N SER A 425 -29.18 -3.27 15.77
CA SER A 425 -28.16 -2.34 15.27
C SER A 425 -27.74 -1.33 16.33
N LYS A 426 -28.70 -0.78 17.13
CA LYS A 426 -28.41 0.10 18.27
C LYS A 426 -27.52 -0.57 19.33
N ARG A 427 -27.70 -1.88 19.56
CA ARG A 427 -26.89 -2.65 20.50
C ARG A 427 -25.45 -2.85 20.01
N VAL A 428 -25.28 -3.15 18.73
CA VAL A 428 -23.97 -3.32 18.07
C VAL A 428 -23.23 -1.99 17.97
N ILE A 429 -23.92 -0.88 17.66
CA ILE A 429 -23.33 0.46 17.54
C ILE A 429 -22.91 1.02 18.89
N LYS A 430 -23.62 0.68 19.98
CA LYS A 430 -23.29 1.16 21.34
C LYS A 430 -21.95 0.61 21.86
N ASP A 431 -21.54 -0.55 21.35
CA ASP A 431 -20.27 -1.20 21.73
C ASP A 431 -19.08 -0.83 20.81
N MET A 432 -19.26 0.07 19.81
CA MET A 432 -18.22 0.56 18.93
C MET A 432 -17.73 1.96 19.33
N PRO A 433 -16.43 2.17 19.63
CA PRO A 433 -15.93 3.37 20.31
C PRO A 433 -15.91 4.68 19.51
N ASN A 434 -16.46 4.78 18.29
CA ASN A 434 -16.36 6.01 17.47
C ASN A 434 -17.62 6.44 16.69
N ASN A 435 -18.82 5.93 17.02
CA ASN A 435 -20.01 6.18 16.19
C ASN A 435 -21.14 7.00 16.87
N GLN A 436 -20.81 7.96 17.75
CA GLN A 436 -21.84 8.80 18.38
C GLN A 436 -22.60 9.71 17.39
N ALA A 437 -21.96 10.15 16.32
CA ALA A 437 -22.60 10.93 15.26
C ALA A 437 -23.65 10.12 14.51
N LEU A 438 -23.29 8.91 14.06
CA LEU A 438 -24.21 8.00 13.36
C LEU A 438 -25.42 7.60 14.21
N PHE A 439 -25.23 7.51 15.54
CA PHE A 439 -26.29 7.20 16.49
C PHE A 439 -27.29 8.36 16.64
N LYS A 440 -26.81 9.60 16.58
CA LYS A 440 -27.65 10.80 16.65
C LYS A 440 -28.51 10.90 15.39
N ASP A 441 -27.94 10.72 14.21
CA ASP A 441 -28.65 10.80 12.93
C ASP A 441 -29.73 9.72 12.81
N LEU A 442 -29.45 8.47 13.23
CA LEU A 442 -30.46 7.40 13.28
C LEU A 442 -31.58 7.68 14.29
N THR A 443 -31.27 8.36 15.40
CA THR A 443 -32.26 8.72 16.42
C THR A 443 -33.15 9.86 15.95
N ASP A 444 -32.61 10.82 15.25
CA ASP A 444 -33.36 11.95 14.69
C ASP A 444 -34.25 11.51 13.52
N TYR A 445 -33.78 10.58 12.69
CA TYR A 445 -34.58 9.95 11.63
C TYR A 445 -35.78 9.17 12.19
N THR A 446 -35.59 8.45 13.31
CA THR A 446 -36.69 7.71 13.97
C THR A 446 -37.66 8.61 14.71
N LYS A 447 -37.26 9.79 15.20
CA LYS A 447 -38.17 10.80 15.76
C LYS A 447 -39.07 11.39 14.71
N GLY A 448 -38.53 11.78 13.55
CA GLY A 448 -39.33 12.30 12.44
C GLY A 448 -40.40 11.33 11.95
N TYR A 449 -40.17 10.02 12.03
CA TYR A 449 -41.16 8.99 11.69
C TYR A 449 -42.28 8.87 12.75
N LYS A 450 -41.97 9.03 14.05
CA LYS A 450 -42.96 9.02 15.13
C LYS A 450 -43.85 10.26 15.15
N ASP A 451 -43.29 11.39 14.74
CA ASP A 451 -44.04 12.66 14.66
C ASP A 451 -45.06 12.61 13.50
N LEU A 452 -44.75 11.91 12.41
CA LEU A 452 -45.67 11.67 11.29
C LEU A 452 -46.82 10.70 11.64
N GLU A 453 -46.66 9.82 12.63
CA GLU A 453 -47.74 8.93 13.14
C GLU A 453 -48.70 9.65 14.12
N ASN A 454 -48.21 10.69 14.79
CA ASN A 454 -49.01 11.44 15.76
C ASN A 454 -49.81 12.61 15.15
N GLU A 455 -49.59 12.92 13.87
CA GLU A 455 -50.37 13.94 13.11
C GLU A 455 -51.52 13.36 12.29
N LYS A 456 -51.88 12.08 12.48
CA LYS A 456 -53.09 11.43 12.01
C LYS A 456 -53.99 11.10 13.15
#